data_c9278faf0afd33b5511bb88a8aec1e36
#
_entry.id   c9278faf0afd33b5511bb88a8aec1e36
#
_cell.length_a   1.000
_cell.length_b   1.000
_cell.length_c   1.000
_cell.angle_alpha   90.00
_cell.angle_beta   90.00
_cell.angle_gamma   90.00
#
_symmetry.space_group_name_H-M   'P 1'
#
loop_
_entity.id
_entity.type
_entity.pdbx_description
1 polymer ?
#
loop_
_entity_poly.entity_id
_entity_poly.type
_entity_poly.pdbx_seq_one_letter_code
_entity_poly.pdbx_strand_id
1 'polypeptide(L)'
;MGERHMPRFLALLQYTTEGSKVLLKEKVTVRETFARKAIESVGGKVESIYFTASGEYHIAMTAEYPDAAMAAAVIALMVSTGAVSKFNLIELITTSEIDRAYAALTDPVASGS
;
A
#
# COMPACT_ATOMS: atom_id res chain seq x y z
N MET A 1 -20.30 13.06 -11.63
CA MET A 1 -19.92 12.68 -11.57
C MET A 1 -19.23 12.48 -10.87
N GLY A 2 -19.11 12.27 -10.86
CA GLY A 2 -18.55 11.98 -9.77
C GLY A 2 -17.19 11.65 -9.85
N GLU A 3 -16.52 11.85 -8.85
CA GLU A 3 -15.17 11.50 -8.75
C GLU A 3 -15.02 10.04 -8.71
N ARG A 4 -14.01 9.57 -9.38
CA ARG A 4 -13.65 8.23 -9.31
C ARG A 4 -13.00 7.95 -7.98
N HIS A 5 -13.50 6.95 -7.30
CA HIS A 5 -12.92 6.54 -6.03
C HIS A 5 -11.73 5.63 -6.28
N MET A 6 -10.57 6.02 -5.77
CA MET A 6 -9.37 5.20 -5.89
C MET A 6 -9.13 4.46 -4.57
N PRO A 7 -8.94 3.16 -4.61
CA PRO A 7 -8.63 2.42 -3.39
C PRO A 7 -7.30 2.86 -2.78
N ARG A 8 -7.24 2.83 -1.47
CA ARG A 8 -6.07 3.18 -0.70
C ARG A 8 -5.49 1.92 -0.08
N PHE A 9 -4.17 1.84 -0.08
CA PHE A 9 -3.49 0.67 0.45
C PHE A 9 -2.40 1.07 1.43
N LEU A 10 -2.21 0.21 2.43
CA LEU A 10 -1.04 0.26 3.30
C LEU A 10 -0.08 -0.82 2.81
N ALA A 11 1.13 -0.44 2.51
CA ALA A 11 2.18 -1.38 2.14
C ALA A 11 3.22 -1.40 3.26
N LEU A 12 3.48 -2.59 3.78
CA LEU A 12 4.53 -2.82 4.75
C LEU A 12 5.63 -3.59 4.04
N LEU A 13 6.86 -3.08 4.10
CA LEU A 13 7.96 -3.65 3.34
C LEU A 13 9.13 -3.97 4.26
N GLN A 14 9.71 -5.16 4.06
CA GLN A 14 10.93 -5.55 4.73
C GLN A 14 12.05 -5.60 3.70
N TYR A 15 13.15 -4.92 3.98
CA TYR A 15 14.30 -4.95 3.08
C TYR A 15 15.13 -6.20 3.28
N THR A 16 15.77 -6.64 2.21
CA THR A 16 16.80 -7.67 2.28
C THR A 16 18.07 -7.07 2.91
N THR A 17 19.02 -7.93 3.24
CA THR A 17 20.33 -7.45 3.71
C THR A 17 20.96 -6.53 2.67
N GLU A 18 20.87 -6.91 1.38
CA GLU A 18 21.45 -6.09 0.31
C GLU A 18 20.70 -4.77 0.16
N GLY A 19 19.37 -4.80 0.27
CA GLY A 19 18.57 -3.58 0.23
C GLY A 19 18.92 -2.64 1.37
N SER A 20 19.15 -3.18 2.56
CA SER A 20 19.54 -2.38 3.71
C SER A 20 20.89 -1.71 3.51
N LYS A 21 21.84 -2.43 2.90
CA LYS A 21 23.16 -1.85 2.59
C LYS A 21 23.05 -0.68 1.63
N VAL A 22 22.18 -0.82 0.63
CA VAL A 22 21.94 0.24 -0.33
C VAL A 22 21.34 1.47 0.36
N LEU A 23 20.41 1.27 1.28
CA LEU A 23 19.81 2.39 2.01
C LEU A 23 20.84 3.14 2.83
N LEU A 24 21.75 2.43 3.49
CA LEU A 24 22.80 3.08 4.26
C LEU A 24 23.70 3.91 3.38
N LYS A 25 23.93 3.47 2.16
CA LYS A 25 24.84 4.13 1.23
C LYS A 25 24.15 5.28 0.50
N GLU A 26 22.94 5.09 0.02
CA GLU A 26 22.25 6.06 -0.84
C GLU A 26 21.35 7.02 -0.11
N LYS A 27 20.95 6.71 1.09
CA LYS A 27 19.95 7.43 1.85
C LYS A 27 18.53 6.97 1.52
N VAL A 28 17.71 7.00 2.54
CA VAL A 28 16.31 6.55 2.45
C VAL A 28 15.50 7.47 1.53
N THR A 29 15.81 8.78 1.52
CA THR A 29 15.07 9.72 0.69
C THR A 29 15.22 9.45 -0.80
N VAL A 30 16.35 8.86 -1.22
CA VAL A 30 16.53 8.47 -2.62
C VAL A 30 15.55 7.35 -2.96
N ARG A 31 15.41 6.37 -2.05
CA ARG A 31 14.47 5.27 -2.23
C ARG A 31 13.03 5.76 -2.23
N GLU A 32 12.74 6.74 -1.40
CA GLU A 32 11.41 7.34 -1.37
C GLU A 32 11.07 7.96 -2.73
N THR A 33 12.01 8.65 -3.35
CA THR A 33 11.82 9.23 -4.68
C THR A 33 11.51 8.15 -5.71
N PHE A 34 12.24 7.04 -5.65
CA PHE A 34 12.01 5.92 -6.55
C PHE A 34 10.59 5.35 -6.37
N ALA A 35 10.18 5.16 -5.12
CA ALA A 35 8.86 4.62 -4.83
C ALA A 35 7.76 5.55 -5.34
N ARG A 36 7.91 6.86 -5.12
CA ARG A 36 6.91 7.82 -5.60
C ARG A 36 6.78 7.79 -7.11
N LYS A 37 7.89 7.73 -7.83
CA LYS A 37 7.86 7.67 -9.28
C LYS A 37 7.21 6.39 -9.79
N ALA A 38 7.51 5.26 -9.15
CA ALA A 38 6.92 4.00 -9.55
C ALA A 38 5.39 4.03 -9.38
N ILE A 39 4.94 4.55 -8.26
CA ILE A 39 3.50 4.63 -7.96
C ILE A 39 2.81 5.60 -8.92
N GLU A 40 3.42 6.75 -9.18
CA GLU A 40 2.85 7.74 -10.09
C GLU A 40 2.79 7.20 -11.51
N SER A 41 3.73 6.36 -11.89
CA SER A 41 3.75 5.81 -13.26
C SER A 41 2.54 4.92 -13.56
N VAL A 42 1.87 4.39 -12.56
CA VAL A 42 0.65 3.60 -12.75
C VAL A 42 -0.61 4.39 -12.38
N GLY A 43 -0.47 5.69 -12.22
CA GLY A 43 -1.61 6.56 -11.90
C GLY A 43 -1.93 6.65 -10.43
N GLY A 44 -1.04 6.19 -9.57
CA GLY A 44 -1.24 6.25 -8.13
C GLY A 44 -0.69 7.51 -7.51
N LYS A 45 -0.90 7.64 -6.22
CA LYS A 45 -0.45 8.80 -5.46
C LYS A 45 -0.07 8.35 -4.07
N VAL A 46 1.16 8.67 -3.67
CA VAL A 46 1.63 8.39 -2.31
C VAL A 46 1.04 9.40 -1.35
N GLU A 47 0.52 8.92 -0.24
CA GLU A 47 -0.01 9.78 0.81
C GLU A 47 0.95 9.90 1.97
N SER A 48 1.62 8.83 2.34
CA SER A 48 2.58 8.85 3.44
C SER A 48 3.63 7.77 3.26
N ILE A 49 4.83 8.06 3.70
CA ILE A 49 5.92 7.07 3.77
C ILE A 49 6.62 7.30 5.09
N TYR A 50 6.70 6.23 5.88
CA TYR A 50 7.41 6.28 7.16
C TYR A 50 8.33 5.08 7.27
N PHE A 51 9.46 5.30 7.93
CA PHE A 51 10.35 4.22 8.30
C PHE A 51 9.95 3.77 9.71
N THR A 52 9.81 2.49 9.94
CA THR A 52 9.44 1.98 11.27
C THR A 52 10.69 1.77 12.10
N ALA A 53 10.60 2.08 13.39
CA ALA A 53 11.76 1.99 14.27
C ALA A 53 12.06 0.55 14.70
N SER A 54 11.05 -0.30 14.68
CA SER A 54 11.22 -1.68 15.15
C SER A 54 10.17 -2.54 14.50
N GLY A 55 10.33 -3.86 14.66
CA GLY A 55 9.37 -4.80 14.13
C GLY A 55 9.88 -5.46 12.88
N GLU A 56 9.00 -6.22 12.27
CA GLU A 56 9.34 -7.05 11.14
C GLU A 56 9.53 -6.26 9.86
N TYR A 57 8.82 -5.16 9.73
CA TYR A 57 8.85 -4.36 8.50
C TYR A 57 9.59 -3.06 8.74
N HIS A 58 10.24 -2.56 7.69
CA HIS A 58 11.04 -1.34 7.77
C HIS A 58 10.30 -0.11 7.27
N ILE A 59 9.38 -0.29 6.31
CA ILE A 59 8.63 0.81 5.71
C ILE A 59 7.15 0.58 5.90
N ALA A 60 6.44 1.66 6.24
CA ALA A 60 4.98 1.69 6.24
C ALA A 60 4.55 2.83 5.31
N MET A 61 3.90 2.51 4.21
CA MET A 61 3.56 3.48 3.19
C MET A 61 2.09 3.37 2.85
N THR A 62 1.40 4.54 2.77
CA THR A 62 0.03 4.55 2.27
C THR A 62 -0.01 5.25 0.93
N ALA A 63 -0.81 4.71 0.02
CA ALA A 63 -0.93 5.25 -1.32
C ALA A 63 -2.28 4.89 -1.91
N GLU A 64 -2.76 5.75 -2.80
CA GLU A 64 -3.93 5.45 -3.61
C GLU A 64 -3.47 4.92 -4.96
N TYR A 65 -4.24 3.98 -5.50
CA TYR A 65 -3.98 3.39 -6.81
C TYR A 65 -5.29 3.33 -7.58
N PRO A 66 -5.22 3.27 -8.94
CA PRO A 66 -6.44 3.09 -9.72
C PRO A 66 -7.18 1.81 -9.37
N ASP A 67 -6.45 0.74 -9.06
CA ASP A 67 -7.05 -0.53 -8.65
C ASP A 67 -5.99 -1.38 -7.95
N ALA A 68 -6.43 -2.51 -7.43
CA ALA A 68 -5.55 -3.41 -6.67
C ALA A 68 -4.46 -4.02 -7.56
N ALA A 69 -4.74 -4.23 -8.82
CA ALA A 69 -3.74 -4.81 -9.73
C ALA A 69 -2.56 -3.87 -9.91
N MET A 70 -2.81 -2.57 -9.99
CA MET A 70 -1.73 -1.60 -10.10
C MET A 70 -0.89 -1.57 -8.83
N ALA A 71 -1.53 -1.66 -7.67
CA ALA A 71 -0.82 -1.74 -6.40
C ALA A 71 0.09 -2.97 -6.36
N ALA A 72 -0.43 -4.12 -6.75
CA ALA A 72 0.35 -5.35 -6.77
C ALA A 72 1.52 -5.26 -7.75
N ALA A 73 1.31 -4.62 -8.90
CA ALA A 73 2.36 -4.46 -9.89
C ALA A 73 3.54 -3.65 -9.35
N VAL A 74 3.24 -2.57 -8.62
CA VAL A 74 4.31 -1.74 -8.05
C VAL A 74 5.09 -2.52 -7.00
N ILE A 75 4.39 -3.29 -6.15
CA ILE A 75 5.08 -4.12 -5.17
C ILE A 75 5.96 -5.17 -5.86
N ALA A 76 5.46 -5.79 -6.93
CA ALA A 76 6.25 -6.76 -7.69
C ALA A 76 7.52 -6.13 -8.26
N LEU A 77 7.41 -4.88 -8.74
CA LEU A 77 8.58 -4.16 -9.22
C LEU A 77 9.60 -3.99 -8.10
N MET A 78 9.17 -3.59 -6.92
CA MET A 78 10.06 -3.40 -5.79
C MET A 78 10.74 -4.69 -5.36
N VAL A 79 9.99 -5.79 -5.34
CA VAL A 79 10.56 -7.10 -5.02
C VAL A 79 11.59 -7.52 -6.07
N SER A 80 11.31 -7.23 -7.35
CA SER A 80 12.18 -7.64 -8.44
C SER A 80 13.56 -6.98 -8.40
N THR A 81 13.70 -5.87 -7.69
CA THR A 81 15.01 -5.20 -7.55
C THR A 81 15.93 -5.96 -6.60
N GLY A 82 15.41 -6.92 -5.85
CA GLY A 82 16.18 -7.63 -4.83
C GLY A 82 16.29 -6.88 -3.52
N ALA A 83 15.72 -5.69 -3.43
CA ALA A 83 15.82 -4.86 -2.22
C ALA A 83 14.77 -5.23 -1.16
N VAL A 84 13.66 -5.82 -1.57
CA VAL A 84 12.55 -6.15 -0.68
C VAL A 84 12.39 -7.66 -0.61
N SER A 85 12.41 -8.21 0.61
CA SER A 85 12.29 -9.65 0.82
C SER A 85 10.87 -10.07 1.14
N LYS A 86 10.11 -9.19 1.76
CA LYS A 86 8.81 -9.53 2.30
C LYS A 86 7.94 -8.29 2.30
N PHE A 87 6.66 -8.48 2.05
CA PHE A 87 5.74 -7.35 2.07
C PHE A 87 4.37 -7.79 2.57
N ASN A 88 3.58 -6.80 2.95
CA ASN A 88 2.17 -7.00 3.23
C ASN A 88 1.44 -5.83 2.59
N LEU A 89 0.48 -6.13 1.73
CA LEU A 89 -0.29 -5.11 1.03
C LEU A 89 -1.74 -5.23 1.50
N ILE A 90 -2.22 -4.19 2.17
CA ILE A 90 -3.51 -4.21 2.84
C ILE A 90 -4.37 -3.08 2.28
N GLU A 91 -5.53 -3.42 1.74
CA GLU A 91 -6.46 -2.38 1.31
C GLU A 91 -7.11 -1.74 2.53
N LEU A 92 -7.13 -0.42 2.56
CA LEU A 92 -7.72 0.36 3.65
C LEU A 92 -9.09 0.86 3.21
N ILE A 93 -10.08 0.57 4.01
CA ILE A 93 -11.46 0.92 3.72
C ILE A 93 -11.92 1.88 4.80
N THR A 94 -12.57 2.96 4.40
CA THR A 94 -13.03 3.95 5.38
C THR A 94 -14.19 3.40 6.19
N THR A 95 -14.37 3.94 7.37
CA THR A 95 -15.50 3.52 8.23
C THR A 95 -16.83 3.84 7.57
N SER A 96 -16.93 4.93 6.82
CA SER A 96 -18.17 5.25 6.14
C SER A 96 -18.45 4.30 4.98
N GLU A 97 -17.42 3.81 4.29
CA GLU A 97 -17.61 2.79 3.27
C GLU A 97 -18.10 1.48 3.88
N ILE A 98 -17.58 1.12 5.04
CA ILE A 98 -18.03 -0.07 5.75
C ILE A 98 -19.48 0.10 6.21
N ASP A 99 -19.83 1.27 6.71
CA ASP A 99 -21.22 1.54 7.10
C ASP A 99 -22.16 1.35 5.92
N ARG A 100 -21.80 1.87 4.76
CA ARG A 100 -22.62 1.69 3.56
C ARG A 100 -22.75 0.21 3.17
N ALA A 101 -21.65 -0.51 3.25
CA ALA A 101 -21.66 -1.94 2.92
C ALA A 101 -22.54 -2.72 3.90
N TYR A 102 -22.44 -2.42 5.18
CA TYR A 102 -23.28 -3.06 6.18
C TYR A 102 -24.75 -2.75 5.96
N ALA A 103 -25.06 -1.52 5.60
CA ALA A 103 -26.44 -1.13 5.32
C ALA A 103 -27.03 -1.89 4.13
N ALA A 104 -26.18 -2.34 3.22
CA ALA A 104 -26.64 -3.12 2.06
C ALA A 104 -26.91 -4.57 2.39
N LEU A 105 -26.48 -5.05 3.55
CA LEU A 105 -26.70 -6.45 3.92
C LEU A 105 -28.17 -6.67 4.25
N THR A 106 -28.68 -7.81 3.83
CA THR A 106 -29.99 -8.26 4.29
C THR A 106 -29.81 -8.87 5.67
N ASP A 107 -30.58 -8.36 6.64
CA ASP A 107 -30.50 -8.88 8.00
C ASP A 107 -31.20 -10.24 8.05
N PRO A 108 -30.47 -11.33 8.24
CA PRO A 108 -31.11 -12.66 8.22
C PRO A 108 -32.06 -12.88 9.38
N VAL A 109 -31.85 -12.21 10.51
CA VAL A 109 -32.79 -12.32 11.64
C VAL A 109 -34.08 -11.57 11.32
N ALA A 110 -33.95 -10.34 10.83
CA ALA A 110 -35.12 -9.54 10.50
C ALA A 110 -35.88 -10.10 9.33
N SER A 111 -35.23 -10.84 8.44
CA SER A 111 -35.92 -11.39 7.28
C SER A 111 -36.63 -12.70 7.58
N GLY A 112 -36.77 -13.03 8.84
CA GLY A 112 -37.62 -14.17 9.21
C GLY A 112 -36.95 -15.51 9.25
N SER A 113 -35.70 -15.53 9.20
CA SER A 113 -34.96 -16.77 9.32
C SER A 113 -34.84 -17.18 10.77
#